data_966ce63c892f565061cce2d42e3ddcb6
#
_entry.id   966ce63c892f565061cce2d42e3ddcb6
#
_cell.length_a   1.000
_cell.length_b   1.000
_cell.length_c   1.000
_cell.angle_alpha   90.00
_cell.angle_beta   90.00
_cell.angle_gamma   90.00
#
_symmetry.space_group_name_H-M   'P 1'
#
loop_
_entity.id
_entity.type
_entity.pdbx_description
1 polymer ?
#
loop_
_entity_poly.entity_id
_entity_poly.type
_entity_poly.pdbx_seq_one_letter_code
_entity_poly.pdbx_strand_id
1 'polypeptide(L)'
;MASFQTLPEAVAALVHDGDTLALEGFTHLIPFAAGHEIIRQRRRGLTLIRMTPDLIYDQMIGCGCARKLVFSWGGNPGVGSLYRLRDAVENGWPNALEIEEHSHAAMANAYAAGASGMPSAFFRGYRGVELPEVNPQIRFVECPFTGETLACVPAHRPDVAVIHAQRADRQGNVLLEGIVGVQKEAVLAARRSLVTVEEVVDDLGARSPNAVVLPSWTVSAIAVVPDGARPSYAHGYYARDNSFYVQWDEIARDRDRFTRWIEEHVLA
;
A
#
# COMPACT_ATOMS: atom_id res chain seq x y z
N MET A 1 -8.47 19.40 8.81
CA MET A 1 -7.42 19.92 7.90
C MET A 1 -6.16 19.12 8.15
N ALA A 2 -5.42 18.79 7.10
CA ALA A 2 -4.15 18.08 7.20
C ALA A 2 -3.18 18.78 8.16
N SER A 3 -2.51 18.01 9.03
CA SER A 3 -1.45 18.54 9.89
C SER A 3 -0.08 18.23 9.29
N PHE A 4 0.83 19.21 9.28
CA PHE A 4 2.22 18.96 8.89
C PHE A 4 3.00 18.47 10.12
N GLN A 5 3.65 17.31 9.99
CA GLN A 5 4.36 16.62 11.07
C GLN A 5 5.66 16.01 10.52
N THR A 6 6.60 15.68 11.40
CA THR A 6 7.69 14.79 11.01
C THR A 6 7.16 13.38 10.74
N LEU A 7 7.86 12.61 9.93
CA LEU A 7 7.43 11.24 9.63
C LEU A 7 7.31 10.35 10.88
N PRO A 8 8.27 10.39 11.84
CA PRO A 8 8.12 9.63 13.09
C PRO A 8 6.89 10.03 13.92
N GLU A 9 6.61 11.33 14.05
CA GLU A 9 5.42 11.81 14.76
C GLU A 9 4.12 11.36 14.09
N ALA A 10 4.04 11.49 12.76
CA ALA A 10 2.88 11.08 11.99
C ALA A 10 2.60 9.58 12.08
N VAL A 11 3.65 8.74 11.96
CA VAL A 11 3.51 7.28 12.13
C VAL A 11 3.11 6.93 13.57
N ALA A 12 3.70 7.58 14.58
CA ALA A 12 3.35 7.35 15.97
C ALA A 12 1.89 7.69 16.28
N ALA A 13 1.39 8.78 15.70
CA ALA A 13 0.03 9.26 15.93
C ALA A 13 -1.05 8.49 15.15
N LEU A 14 -0.71 7.97 13.96
CA LEU A 14 -1.72 7.45 13.04
C LEU A 14 -1.70 5.94 12.86
N VAL A 15 -0.57 5.26 13.05
CA VAL A 15 -0.44 3.82 12.85
C VAL A 15 -0.31 3.10 14.20
N HIS A 16 -1.24 2.18 14.49
CA HIS A 16 -1.27 1.44 15.75
C HIS A 16 -1.17 -0.06 15.52
N ASP A 17 -0.75 -0.80 16.54
CA ASP A 17 -0.75 -2.25 16.49
C ASP A 17 -2.15 -2.80 16.20
N GLY A 18 -2.23 -3.78 15.31
CA GLY A 18 -3.48 -4.39 14.90
C GLY A 18 -4.26 -3.66 13.80
N ASP A 19 -3.84 -2.44 13.42
CA ASP A 19 -4.50 -1.68 12.36
C ASP A 19 -4.52 -2.44 11.02
N THR A 20 -5.55 -2.16 10.24
CA THR A 20 -5.59 -2.45 8.81
C THR A 20 -4.92 -1.30 8.07
N LEU A 21 -3.80 -1.60 7.43
CA LEU A 21 -2.89 -0.62 6.82
C LEU A 21 -2.79 -0.82 5.32
N ALA A 22 -3.11 0.20 4.53
CA ALA A 22 -2.89 0.26 3.10
C ALA A 22 -1.69 1.15 2.78
N LEU A 23 -0.55 0.56 2.37
CA LEU A 23 0.57 1.29 1.78
C LEU A 23 0.46 1.21 0.26
N GLU A 24 -0.13 2.21 -0.37
CA GLU A 24 -0.40 2.15 -1.81
C GLU A 24 0.59 2.95 -2.65
N GLY A 25 0.83 2.42 -3.83
CA GLY A 25 1.65 2.94 -4.91
C GLY A 25 1.74 1.86 -5.99
N PHE A 26 1.75 2.21 -7.26
CA PHE A 26 1.75 1.23 -8.34
C PHE A 26 3.03 1.35 -9.18
N THR A 27 4.07 0.62 -8.81
CA THR A 27 5.46 0.74 -9.31
C THR A 27 6.09 2.12 -9.10
N HIS A 28 5.31 3.09 -8.76
CA HIS A 28 5.53 4.52 -8.69
C HIS A 28 5.00 5.03 -7.35
N LEU A 29 5.69 6.01 -6.74
CA LEU A 29 5.28 6.63 -5.47
C LEU A 29 4.99 5.63 -4.35
N ILE A 30 5.79 4.58 -4.26
CA ILE A 30 5.64 3.59 -3.18
C ILE A 30 6.22 4.19 -1.91
N PRO A 31 5.46 4.24 -0.78
CA PRO A 31 5.88 4.96 0.42
C PRO A 31 6.91 4.17 1.25
N PHE A 32 8.11 3.92 0.69
CA PHE A 32 9.18 3.15 1.34
C PHE A 32 9.62 3.75 2.67
N ALA A 33 9.86 5.06 2.70
CA ALA A 33 10.29 5.74 3.93
C ALA A 33 9.28 5.57 5.07
N ALA A 34 7.98 5.65 4.75
CA ALA A 34 6.93 5.42 5.74
C ALA A 34 6.87 3.95 6.20
N GLY A 35 7.04 3.00 5.28
CA GLY A 35 7.15 1.59 5.62
C GLY A 35 8.34 1.30 6.53
N HIS A 36 9.50 1.89 6.26
CA HIS A 36 10.68 1.80 7.13
C HIS A 36 10.43 2.41 8.51
N GLU A 37 9.74 3.54 8.58
CA GLU A 37 9.41 4.15 9.87
C GLU A 37 8.46 3.27 10.70
N ILE A 38 7.50 2.60 10.06
CA ILE A 38 6.62 1.62 10.71
C ILE A 38 7.44 0.45 11.28
N ILE A 39 8.47 -0.01 10.56
CA ILE A 39 9.42 -1.04 11.04
C ILE A 39 10.21 -0.51 12.24
N ARG A 40 10.77 0.72 12.18
CA ARG A 40 11.54 1.34 13.29
C ARG A 40 10.70 1.44 14.56
N GLN A 41 9.45 1.81 14.42
CA GLN A 41 8.50 1.89 15.55
C GLN A 41 7.97 0.53 15.99
N ARG A 42 8.42 -0.56 15.36
CA ARG A 42 8.08 -1.94 15.72
C ARG A 42 6.58 -2.21 15.77
N ARG A 43 5.80 -1.62 14.86
CA ARG A 43 4.36 -1.88 14.78
C ARG A 43 4.10 -3.36 14.45
N ARG A 44 3.09 -3.95 15.10
CA ARG A 44 2.83 -5.39 15.08
C ARG A 44 1.35 -5.70 14.81
N GLY A 45 1.11 -6.94 14.37
CA GLY A 45 -0.24 -7.45 14.20
C GLY A 45 -1.03 -6.79 13.07
N LEU A 46 -0.36 -6.10 12.15
CA LEU A 46 -1.00 -5.35 11.07
C LEU A 46 -1.69 -6.28 10.07
N THR A 47 -2.86 -5.89 9.60
CA THR A 47 -3.42 -6.40 8.35
C THR A 47 -2.95 -5.49 7.21
N LEU A 48 -2.05 -5.98 6.39
CA LEU A 48 -1.53 -5.22 5.25
C LEU A 48 -2.45 -5.40 4.05
N ILE A 49 -2.86 -4.30 3.41
CA ILE A 49 -3.65 -4.33 2.17
C ILE A 49 -2.85 -3.63 1.08
N ARG A 50 -2.68 -4.28 -0.07
CA ARG A 50 -2.15 -3.66 -1.28
C ARG A 50 -2.51 -4.46 -2.52
N MET A 51 -2.81 -3.75 -3.61
CA MET A 51 -3.10 -4.41 -4.88
C MET A 51 -1.90 -5.23 -5.36
N THR A 52 -0.69 -4.68 -5.31
CA THR A 52 0.54 -5.30 -5.80
C THR A 52 1.69 -5.16 -4.79
N PRO A 53 1.69 -5.94 -3.67
CA PRO A 53 2.81 -5.96 -2.74
C PRO A 53 4.15 -6.17 -3.43
N ASP A 54 5.13 -5.39 -3.02
CA ASP A 54 6.50 -5.45 -3.49
C ASP A 54 7.52 -5.44 -2.32
N LEU A 55 8.73 -4.93 -2.55
CA LEU A 55 9.83 -4.99 -1.60
C LEU A 55 9.50 -4.45 -0.21
N ILE A 56 8.77 -3.34 -0.09
CA ILE A 56 8.46 -2.78 1.24
C ILE A 56 7.56 -3.73 2.04
N TYR A 57 6.65 -4.46 1.37
CA TYR A 57 5.84 -5.48 2.01
C TYR A 57 6.66 -6.69 2.43
N ASP A 58 7.61 -7.12 1.59
CA ASP A 58 8.57 -8.18 1.93
C ASP A 58 9.39 -7.81 3.18
N GLN A 59 9.85 -6.55 3.26
CA GLN A 59 10.57 -6.02 4.42
C GLN A 59 9.69 -5.98 5.69
N MET A 60 8.49 -5.43 5.61
CA MET A 60 7.57 -5.35 6.74
C MET A 60 7.15 -6.74 7.26
N ILE A 61 6.89 -7.67 6.37
CA ILE A 61 6.54 -9.07 6.70
C ILE A 61 7.75 -9.74 7.36
N GLY A 62 8.93 -9.65 6.75
CA GLY A 62 10.17 -10.21 7.30
C GLY A 62 10.57 -9.62 8.65
N CYS A 63 10.19 -8.37 8.95
CA CYS A 63 10.34 -7.76 10.27
C CYS A 63 9.22 -8.12 11.26
N GLY A 64 8.25 -8.97 10.87
CA GLY A 64 7.16 -9.43 11.73
C GLY A 64 6.10 -8.36 12.03
N CYS A 65 5.94 -7.34 11.16
CA CYS A 65 4.91 -6.33 11.34
C CYS A 65 3.49 -6.87 11.06
N ALA A 66 3.38 -7.83 10.14
CA ALA A 66 2.10 -8.30 9.61
C ALA A 66 1.61 -9.60 10.27
N ARG A 67 0.30 -9.71 10.47
CA ARG A 67 -0.41 -10.96 10.73
C ARG A 67 -1.22 -11.46 9.54
N LYS A 68 -1.60 -10.55 8.62
CA LYS A 68 -2.40 -10.85 7.44
C LYS A 68 -2.00 -9.97 6.28
N LEU A 69 -2.08 -10.51 5.06
CA LEU A 69 -1.91 -9.79 3.80
C LEU A 69 -3.15 -9.98 2.92
N VAL A 70 -3.73 -8.87 2.46
CA VAL A 70 -4.82 -8.83 1.47
C VAL A 70 -4.26 -8.25 0.17
N PHE A 71 -4.27 -9.01 -0.92
CA PHE A 71 -3.56 -8.64 -2.14
C PHE A 71 -4.14 -9.31 -3.39
N SER A 72 -3.62 -8.94 -4.57
CA SER A 72 -3.96 -9.60 -5.82
C SER A 72 -2.77 -10.18 -6.59
N TRP A 73 -1.59 -9.64 -6.38
CA TRP A 73 -0.33 -10.16 -6.91
C TRP A 73 0.81 -9.70 -6.01
N GLY A 74 1.75 -10.58 -5.71
CA GLY A 74 2.92 -10.23 -4.91
C GLY A 74 4.21 -10.69 -5.58
N GLY A 75 5.19 -9.79 -5.70
CA GLY A 75 6.46 -10.12 -6.34
C GLY A 75 7.45 -8.95 -6.32
N ASN A 76 8.72 -9.28 -6.59
CA ASN A 76 9.74 -8.30 -6.91
C ASN A 76 9.62 -7.94 -8.40
N PRO A 77 9.09 -6.75 -8.76
CA PRO A 77 8.66 -6.47 -10.12
C PRO A 77 9.80 -6.56 -11.15
N GLY A 78 9.68 -7.50 -12.08
CA GLY A 78 10.66 -7.74 -13.15
C GLY A 78 11.88 -8.58 -12.72
N VAL A 79 11.93 -9.06 -11.48
CA VAL A 79 13.06 -9.83 -10.94
C VAL A 79 12.63 -11.23 -10.47
N GLY A 80 11.64 -11.33 -9.56
CA GLY A 80 11.25 -12.64 -9.02
C GLY A 80 10.33 -12.58 -7.80
N SER A 81 10.59 -13.48 -6.86
CA SER A 81 9.76 -13.68 -5.67
C SER A 81 10.03 -12.67 -4.57
N LEU A 82 9.05 -12.53 -3.67
CA LEU A 82 9.21 -11.93 -2.35
C LEU A 82 9.54 -13.05 -1.36
N TYR A 83 10.81 -13.18 -0.99
CA TYR A 83 11.27 -14.33 -0.21
C TYR A 83 10.80 -14.32 1.23
N ARG A 84 10.66 -13.15 1.83
CA ARG A 84 10.18 -13.04 3.22
C ARG A 84 8.68 -13.27 3.32
N LEU A 85 7.92 -12.84 2.31
CA LEU A 85 6.52 -13.18 2.15
C LEU A 85 6.33 -14.69 2.02
N ARG A 86 7.09 -15.35 1.12
CA ARG A 86 7.03 -16.79 0.96
C ARG A 86 7.39 -17.53 2.24
N ASP A 87 8.45 -17.10 2.92
CA ASP A 87 8.91 -17.70 4.16
C ASP A 87 7.88 -17.60 5.29
N ALA A 88 7.18 -16.47 5.38
CA ALA A 88 6.08 -16.29 6.33
C ALA A 88 4.89 -17.21 6.05
N VAL A 89 4.57 -17.45 4.78
CA VAL A 89 3.46 -18.32 4.37
C VAL A 89 3.85 -19.80 4.47
N GLU A 90 5.03 -20.17 3.97
CA GLU A 90 5.46 -21.58 3.85
C GLU A 90 6.04 -22.14 5.16
N ASN A 91 6.76 -21.31 5.92
CA ASN A 91 7.52 -21.74 7.10
C ASN A 91 7.10 -21.02 8.40
N GLY A 92 6.21 -20.05 8.33
CA GLY A 92 5.78 -19.25 9.49
C GLY A 92 6.87 -18.33 10.05
N TRP A 93 7.85 -17.92 9.25
CA TRP A 93 8.94 -17.05 9.70
C TRP A 93 8.79 -15.60 9.21
N PRO A 94 9.00 -14.58 10.06
CA PRO A 94 9.21 -14.64 11.53
C PRO A 94 7.91 -14.94 12.28
N ASN A 95 6.76 -14.79 11.64
CA ASN A 95 5.43 -15.13 12.14
C ASN A 95 4.62 -15.74 10.99
N ALA A 96 3.73 -16.68 11.30
CA ALA A 96 2.77 -17.19 10.32
C ALA A 96 1.91 -16.03 9.78
N LEU A 97 1.75 -16.00 8.46
CA LEU A 97 1.02 -14.96 7.75
C LEU A 97 -0.27 -15.53 7.16
N GLU A 98 -1.41 -14.97 7.54
CA GLU A 98 -2.67 -15.22 6.86
C GLU A 98 -2.67 -14.49 5.50
N ILE A 99 -3.09 -15.15 4.45
CA ILE A 99 -3.22 -14.54 3.12
C ILE A 99 -4.70 -14.51 2.68
N GLU A 100 -5.08 -13.40 2.05
CA GLU A 100 -6.37 -13.22 1.40
C GLU A 100 -6.12 -12.70 -0.02
N GLU A 101 -6.21 -13.60 -0.99
CA GLU A 101 -5.93 -13.28 -2.38
C GLU A 101 -7.21 -12.88 -3.14
N HIS A 102 -7.08 -11.85 -3.96
CA HIS A 102 -8.12 -11.34 -4.84
C HIS A 102 -7.57 -11.12 -6.26
N SER A 103 -8.44 -10.82 -7.21
CA SER A 103 -8.01 -10.29 -8.50
C SER A 103 -7.74 -8.78 -8.42
N HIS A 104 -6.95 -8.23 -9.35
CA HIS A 104 -6.76 -6.77 -9.45
C HIS A 104 -8.10 -6.03 -9.57
N ALA A 105 -9.03 -6.57 -10.36
CA ALA A 105 -10.36 -6.00 -10.51
C ALA A 105 -11.12 -5.97 -9.18
N ALA A 106 -11.05 -7.04 -8.38
CA ALA A 106 -11.69 -7.09 -7.07
C ALA A 106 -11.09 -6.06 -6.11
N MET A 107 -9.76 -5.97 -6.02
CA MET A 107 -9.08 -5.00 -5.17
C MET A 107 -9.45 -3.56 -5.54
N ALA A 108 -9.39 -3.22 -6.83
CA ALA A 108 -9.76 -1.88 -7.30
C ALA A 108 -11.22 -1.53 -7.00
N ASN A 109 -12.15 -2.46 -7.25
CA ASN A 109 -13.57 -2.26 -6.94
C ASN A 109 -13.82 -2.19 -5.42
N ALA A 110 -13.12 -2.97 -4.61
CA ALA A 110 -13.24 -2.94 -3.15
C ALA A 110 -12.78 -1.59 -2.57
N TYR A 111 -11.68 -1.02 -3.08
CA TYR A 111 -11.25 0.33 -2.72
C TYR A 111 -12.25 1.41 -3.18
N ALA A 112 -12.74 1.32 -4.42
CA ALA A 112 -13.75 2.26 -4.93
C ALA A 112 -15.04 2.20 -4.11
N ALA A 113 -15.49 1.01 -3.71
CA ALA A 113 -16.64 0.83 -2.84
C ALA A 113 -16.39 1.46 -1.46
N GLY A 114 -15.21 1.24 -0.86
CA GLY A 114 -14.84 1.85 0.41
C GLY A 114 -14.82 3.37 0.35
N ALA A 115 -14.20 3.94 -0.69
CA ALA A 115 -14.15 5.38 -0.95
C ALA A 115 -15.54 6.01 -1.15
N SER A 116 -16.49 5.25 -1.71
CA SER A 116 -17.87 5.68 -1.93
C SER A 116 -18.81 5.39 -0.75
N GLY A 117 -18.29 4.85 0.36
CA GLY A 117 -19.12 4.51 1.53
C GLY A 117 -20.00 3.25 1.35
N MET A 118 -19.82 2.50 0.26
CA MET A 118 -20.57 1.26 0.00
C MET A 118 -20.02 0.10 0.84
N PRO A 119 -20.86 -0.85 1.28
CA PRO A 119 -20.42 -1.99 2.11
C PRO A 119 -19.66 -3.04 1.30
N SER A 120 -19.85 -3.12 -0.01
CA SER A 120 -19.31 -4.14 -0.89
C SER A 120 -19.22 -3.63 -2.32
N ALA A 121 -18.39 -4.28 -3.12
CA ALA A 121 -18.29 -4.06 -4.56
C ALA A 121 -18.92 -5.23 -5.31
N PHE A 122 -19.60 -4.93 -6.43
CA PHE A 122 -20.21 -5.89 -7.34
C PHE A 122 -19.61 -5.71 -8.74
N PHE A 123 -19.15 -6.80 -9.35
CA PHE A 123 -18.53 -6.73 -10.68
C PHE A 123 -18.58 -8.07 -11.41
N ARG A 124 -18.33 -8.02 -12.71
CA ARG A 124 -18.20 -9.23 -13.54
C ARG A 124 -16.79 -9.79 -13.35
N GLY A 125 -16.70 -10.97 -12.72
CA GLY A 125 -15.41 -11.62 -12.47
C GLY A 125 -15.56 -12.98 -11.82
N TYR A 126 -14.45 -13.69 -11.68
CA TYR A 126 -14.31 -14.99 -11.01
C TYR A 126 -15.11 -16.16 -11.60
N ARG A 127 -15.73 -16.02 -12.77
CA ARG A 127 -16.41 -17.14 -13.41
C ARG A 127 -15.38 -18.13 -13.94
N GLY A 128 -15.52 -19.41 -13.55
CA GLY A 128 -14.66 -20.50 -14.03
C GLY A 128 -13.24 -20.48 -13.49
N VAL A 129 -13.01 -19.84 -12.33
CA VAL A 129 -11.75 -19.88 -11.59
C VAL A 129 -11.98 -20.42 -10.18
N GLU A 130 -10.97 -21.05 -9.59
CA GLU A 130 -11.05 -21.73 -8.29
C GLU A 130 -10.95 -20.76 -7.09
N LEU A 131 -10.47 -19.54 -7.28
CA LEU A 131 -10.20 -18.59 -6.18
C LEU A 131 -11.42 -18.37 -5.26
N PRO A 132 -12.67 -18.29 -5.73
CA PRO A 132 -13.85 -18.19 -4.85
C PRO A 132 -14.08 -19.43 -3.95
N GLU A 133 -13.53 -20.58 -4.30
CA GLU A 133 -13.67 -21.82 -3.50
C GLU A 133 -12.77 -21.79 -2.25
N VAL A 134 -11.64 -21.07 -2.34
CA VAL A 134 -10.64 -20.97 -1.27
C VAL A 134 -10.69 -19.63 -0.52
N ASN A 135 -11.32 -18.59 -1.09
CA ASN A 135 -11.49 -17.29 -0.48
C ASN A 135 -12.95 -17.00 -0.13
N PRO A 136 -13.37 -17.15 1.16
CA PRO A 136 -14.75 -16.95 1.59
C PRO A 136 -15.23 -15.48 1.48
N GLN A 137 -14.32 -14.53 1.24
CA GLN A 137 -14.67 -13.13 1.00
C GLN A 137 -15.17 -12.88 -0.42
N ILE A 138 -15.03 -13.86 -1.33
CA ILE A 138 -15.58 -13.77 -2.68
C ILE A 138 -16.92 -14.52 -2.69
N ARG A 139 -18.00 -13.78 -2.94
CA ARG A 139 -19.35 -14.33 -3.02
C ARG A 139 -19.98 -14.02 -4.36
N PHE A 140 -21.06 -14.72 -4.70
CA PHE A 140 -21.87 -14.42 -5.88
C PHE A 140 -23.27 -13.99 -5.47
N VAL A 141 -23.78 -13.00 -6.20
CA VAL A 141 -25.13 -12.46 -6.00
C VAL A 141 -25.82 -12.26 -7.36
N GLU A 142 -27.13 -12.39 -7.38
CA GLU A 142 -27.92 -12.05 -8.56
C GLU A 142 -28.22 -10.54 -8.56
N CYS A 143 -27.96 -9.88 -9.69
CA CYS A 143 -28.30 -8.49 -9.88
C CYS A 143 -29.83 -8.32 -9.96
N PRO A 144 -30.47 -7.54 -9.08
CA PRO A 144 -31.93 -7.41 -9.07
C PRO A 144 -32.49 -6.70 -10.30
N PHE A 145 -31.65 -6.03 -11.08
CA PHE A 145 -32.07 -5.27 -12.26
C PHE A 145 -31.90 -6.06 -13.56
N THR A 146 -30.89 -6.95 -13.64
CA THR A 146 -30.54 -7.64 -14.89
C THR A 146 -30.64 -9.15 -14.79
N GLY A 147 -30.80 -9.73 -13.59
CA GLY A 147 -30.76 -11.18 -13.35
C GLY A 147 -29.34 -11.78 -13.53
N GLU A 148 -28.34 -10.96 -13.81
CA GLU A 148 -26.98 -11.45 -14.00
C GLU A 148 -26.33 -11.84 -12.68
N THR A 149 -25.61 -12.97 -12.64
CA THR A 149 -24.78 -13.35 -11.50
C THR A 149 -23.50 -12.53 -11.50
N LEU A 150 -23.28 -11.76 -10.43
CA LEU A 150 -22.11 -10.89 -10.21
C LEU A 150 -21.27 -11.43 -9.05
N ALA A 151 -19.96 -11.25 -9.13
CA ALA A 151 -19.09 -11.40 -7.99
C ALA A 151 -19.30 -10.23 -7.02
N CYS A 152 -19.22 -10.53 -5.72
CA CYS A 152 -19.36 -9.58 -4.62
C CYS A 152 -18.17 -9.76 -3.67
N VAL A 153 -17.47 -8.66 -3.35
CA VAL A 153 -16.39 -8.62 -2.38
C VAL A 153 -16.62 -7.51 -1.36
N PRO A 154 -16.17 -7.65 -0.10
CA PRO A 154 -16.26 -6.58 0.90
C PRO A 154 -15.52 -5.32 0.44
N ALA A 155 -16.03 -4.16 0.79
CA ALA A 155 -15.32 -2.90 0.57
C ALA A 155 -14.06 -2.83 1.44
N HIS A 156 -12.94 -2.38 0.89
CA HIS A 156 -11.75 -2.06 1.69
C HIS A 156 -11.95 -0.75 2.43
N ARG A 157 -11.81 -0.80 3.75
CA ARG A 157 -11.89 0.35 4.67
C ARG A 157 -10.73 0.30 5.64
N PRO A 158 -9.51 0.59 5.19
CA PRO A 158 -8.35 0.52 6.05
C PRO A 158 -8.46 1.51 7.21
N ASP A 159 -7.90 1.16 8.36
CA ASP A 159 -7.76 2.10 9.47
C ASP A 159 -6.82 3.24 9.09
N VAL A 160 -5.76 2.92 8.32
CA VAL A 160 -4.80 3.90 7.83
C VAL A 160 -4.45 3.62 6.37
N ALA A 161 -4.50 4.68 5.53
CA ALA A 161 -3.84 4.68 4.22
C ALA A 161 -2.55 5.50 4.30
N VAL A 162 -1.49 4.96 3.74
CA VAL A 162 -0.19 5.62 3.60
C VAL A 162 0.18 5.66 2.13
N ILE A 163 0.47 6.84 1.62
CA ILE A 163 0.91 7.04 0.24
C ILE A 163 2.11 8.00 0.20
N HIS A 164 2.84 7.94 -0.89
CA HIS A 164 3.81 8.98 -1.24
C HIS A 164 3.28 9.80 -2.40
N ALA A 165 3.58 11.10 -2.43
CA ALA A 165 3.16 12.01 -3.46
C ALA A 165 4.27 13.01 -3.82
N GLN A 166 4.13 13.69 -4.94
CA GLN A 166 5.12 14.67 -5.35
C GLN A 166 5.09 15.91 -4.44
N ARG A 167 3.93 16.55 -4.32
CA ARG A 167 3.84 17.87 -3.66
C ARG A 167 2.60 17.98 -2.80
N ALA A 168 2.71 18.78 -1.75
CA ALA A 168 1.56 19.35 -1.06
C ALA A 168 1.63 20.88 -1.09
N ASP A 169 0.48 21.55 -1.09
CA ASP A 169 0.44 22.97 -0.83
C ASP A 169 0.37 23.26 0.68
N ARG A 170 0.53 24.54 1.06
CA ARG A 170 0.46 24.95 2.47
C ARG A 170 -0.93 24.78 3.10
N GLN A 171 -1.98 24.61 2.29
CA GLN A 171 -3.33 24.31 2.75
C GLN A 171 -3.54 22.80 2.99
N GLY A 172 -2.56 21.96 2.60
CA GLY A 172 -2.59 20.52 2.76
C GLY A 172 -3.28 19.78 1.63
N ASN A 173 -3.52 20.41 0.47
CA ASN A 173 -3.90 19.68 -0.73
C ASN A 173 -2.66 18.96 -1.30
N VAL A 174 -2.85 17.76 -1.80
CA VAL A 174 -1.75 16.89 -2.25
C VAL A 174 -1.89 16.59 -3.74
N LEU A 175 -0.79 16.71 -4.48
CA LEU A 175 -0.71 16.43 -5.92
C LEU A 175 -0.04 15.09 -6.19
N LEU A 176 -0.73 14.24 -6.95
CA LEU A 176 -0.24 12.99 -7.50
C LEU A 176 -0.21 13.09 -9.02
N GLU A 177 0.92 12.78 -9.63
CA GLU A 177 1.12 12.75 -11.09
C GLU A 177 1.80 11.44 -11.51
N GLY A 178 1.59 11.02 -12.75
CA GLY A 178 2.13 9.77 -13.29
C GLY A 178 1.17 8.59 -13.10
N ILE A 179 1.70 7.42 -12.75
CA ILE A 179 0.91 6.21 -12.52
C ILE A 179 0.40 6.21 -11.08
N VAL A 180 -0.87 6.56 -10.89
CA VAL A 180 -1.46 6.72 -9.55
C VAL A 180 -2.03 5.41 -8.96
N GLY A 181 -2.45 4.47 -9.80
CA GLY A 181 -3.08 3.23 -9.33
C GLY A 181 -4.36 3.52 -8.52
N VAL A 182 -4.47 2.93 -7.32
CA VAL A 182 -5.62 3.10 -6.40
C VAL A 182 -5.30 3.99 -5.19
N GLN A 183 -4.24 4.80 -5.25
CA GLN A 183 -3.80 5.64 -4.13
C GLN A 183 -4.90 6.61 -3.66
N LYS A 184 -5.61 7.24 -4.60
CA LYS A 184 -6.74 8.12 -4.30
C LYS A 184 -7.86 7.37 -3.56
N GLU A 185 -8.27 6.25 -4.09
CA GLU A 185 -9.34 5.44 -3.51
C GLU A 185 -8.94 4.91 -2.13
N ALA A 186 -7.69 4.51 -1.93
CA ALA A 186 -7.18 4.06 -0.63
C ALA A 186 -7.26 5.17 0.43
N VAL A 187 -6.86 6.40 0.09
CA VAL A 187 -6.98 7.56 0.99
C VAL A 187 -8.43 7.86 1.31
N LEU A 188 -9.32 7.88 0.31
CA LEU A 188 -10.74 8.17 0.51
C LEU A 188 -11.50 7.06 1.26
N ALA A 189 -11.02 5.81 1.18
CA ALA A 189 -11.61 4.66 1.88
C ALA A 189 -11.14 4.56 3.34
N ALA A 190 -10.00 5.12 3.68
CA ALA A 190 -9.39 4.99 4.99
C ALA A 190 -10.02 5.90 6.04
N ARG A 191 -9.92 5.49 7.31
CA ARG A 191 -10.32 6.33 8.45
C ARG A 191 -9.33 7.44 8.74
N ARG A 192 -8.05 7.18 8.51
CA ARG A 192 -6.90 8.09 8.69
C ARG A 192 -5.98 7.96 7.49
N SER A 193 -5.28 9.04 7.14
CA SER A 193 -4.34 8.99 6.03
C SER A 193 -3.06 9.76 6.36
N LEU A 194 -1.93 9.15 6.03
CA LEU A 194 -0.60 9.75 6.06
C LEU A 194 -0.08 9.88 4.64
N VAL A 195 0.28 11.09 4.27
CA VAL A 195 0.92 11.35 2.97
C VAL A 195 2.34 11.85 3.20
N THR A 196 3.33 11.13 2.65
CA THR A 196 4.68 11.65 2.53
C THR A 196 4.82 12.38 1.20
N VAL A 197 5.53 13.49 1.17
CA VAL A 197 5.74 14.31 -0.04
C VAL A 197 7.19 14.66 -0.25
N GLU A 198 7.58 14.89 -1.50
CA GLU A 198 8.92 15.38 -1.83
C GLU A 198 9.12 16.81 -1.35
N GLU A 199 8.09 17.66 -1.50
CA GLU A 199 8.17 19.06 -1.12
C GLU A 199 6.80 19.67 -0.79
N VAL A 200 6.84 20.81 -0.09
CA VAL A 200 5.68 21.69 0.13
C VAL A 200 5.87 22.98 -0.67
N VAL A 201 4.86 23.34 -1.43
CA VAL A 201 4.84 24.52 -2.31
C VAL A 201 3.74 25.50 -1.90
N ASP A 202 3.82 26.75 -2.38
CA ASP A 202 2.77 27.73 -2.14
C ASP A 202 1.53 27.47 -3.03
N ASP A 203 1.75 26.97 -4.26
CA ASP A 203 0.71 26.59 -5.23
C ASP A 203 1.13 25.30 -5.92
N LEU A 204 0.19 24.37 -6.10
CA LEU A 204 0.42 23.12 -6.81
C LEU A 204 0.78 23.31 -8.30
N GLY A 205 0.52 24.49 -8.85
CA GLY A 205 0.90 24.92 -10.20
C GLY A 205 0.15 24.21 -11.33
N ALA A 206 0.72 24.28 -12.52
CA ALA A 206 0.21 23.56 -13.69
C ALA A 206 0.26 22.06 -13.49
N ARG A 207 -0.76 21.36 -13.95
CA ARG A 207 -0.97 19.93 -13.73
C ARG A 207 -1.03 19.20 -15.05
N SER A 208 -0.53 17.98 -15.09
CA SER A 208 -0.75 17.08 -16.22
C SER A 208 -2.23 16.70 -16.34
N PRO A 209 -2.72 16.29 -17.51
CA PRO A 209 -4.10 15.83 -17.67
C PRO A 209 -4.49 14.67 -16.75
N ASN A 210 -3.51 13.87 -16.32
CA ASN A 210 -3.71 12.71 -15.46
C ASN A 210 -3.44 13.01 -13.97
N ALA A 211 -3.21 14.28 -13.61
CA ALA A 211 -2.95 14.65 -12.23
C ALA A 211 -4.18 14.45 -11.35
N VAL A 212 -3.95 13.93 -10.15
CA VAL A 212 -4.96 13.80 -9.10
C VAL A 212 -4.61 14.74 -7.97
N VAL A 213 -5.58 15.54 -7.52
CA VAL A 213 -5.45 16.35 -6.31
C VAL A 213 -6.31 15.74 -5.22
N LEU A 214 -5.68 15.43 -4.10
CA LEU A 214 -6.37 15.07 -2.86
C LEU A 214 -6.60 16.34 -2.06
N PRO A 215 -7.87 16.72 -1.81
CA PRO A 215 -8.18 17.87 -0.98
C PRO A 215 -7.70 17.68 0.46
N SER A 216 -7.27 18.74 1.11
CA SER A 216 -6.71 18.71 2.47
C SER A 216 -7.61 18.05 3.53
N TRP A 217 -8.92 18.09 3.35
CA TRP A 217 -9.87 17.44 4.26
C TRP A 217 -9.86 15.91 4.19
N THR A 218 -9.26 15.31 3.16
CA THR A 218 -9.09 13.86 3.03
C THR A 218 -7.79 13.36 3.66
N VAL A 219 -6.91 14.27 4.07
CA VAL A 219 -5.56 13.95 4.56
C VAL A 219 -5.47 14.26 6.05
N SER A 220 -5.03 13.30 6.86
CA SER A 220 -4.86 13.48 8.32
C SER A 220 -3.51 14.13 8.64
N ALA A 221 -2.43 13.62 8.07
CA ALA A 221 -1.09 14.19 8.25
C ALA A 221 -0.28 14.17 6.95
N ILE A 222 0.61 15.17 6.82
CA ILE A 222 1.59 15.30 5.73
C ILE A 222 2.98 15.37 6.36
N ALA A 223 3.91 14.56 5.85
CA ALA A 223 5.32 14.61 6.20
C ALA A 223 6.17 14.90 4.97
N VAL A 224 7.08 15.87 5.05
CA VAL A 224 8.03 16.15 3.97
C VAL A 224 9.16 15.14 4.07
N VAL A 225 9.32 14.32 3.06
CA VAL A 225 10.30 13.24 3.01
C VAL A 225 10.85 13.15 1.58
N PRO A 226 11.82 14.00 1.24
CA PRO A 226 12.49 13.90 -0.06
C PRO A 226 13.08 12.51 -0.26
N ASP A 227 12.99 12.00 -1.49
CA ASP A 227 13.38 10.62 -1.84
C ASP A 227 12.56 9.52 -1.13
N GLY A 228 11.42 9.86 -0.55
CA GLY A 228 10.62 8.96 0.30
C GLY A 228 10.01 7.74 -0.40
N ALA A 229 10.01 7.71 -1.73
CA ALA A 229 9.60 6.55 -2.50
C ALA A 229 10.77 5.66 -2.97
N ARG A 230 12.04 6.03 -2.76
CA ARG A 230 13.18 5.19 -3.15
C ARG A 230 13.13 3.82 -2.47
N PRO A 231 13.46 2.73 -3.18
CA PRO A 231 14.04 2.59 -4.54
C PRO A 231 13.04 2.64 -5.69
N SER A 232 11.75 2.84 -5.42
CA SER A 232 10.74 3.18 -6.43
C SER A 232 11.07 4.55 -7.06
N TYR A 233 10.22 5.05 -7.94
CA TYR A 233 10.45 6.36 -8.55
C TYR A 233 9.35 7.35 -8.18
N ALA A 234 9.68 8.64 -8.24
CA ALA A 234 8.72 9.72 -8.23
C ALA A 234 8.83 10.49 -9.55
N HIS A 235 7.76 10.49 -10.35
CA HIS A 235 7.75 11.14 -11.65
C HIS A 235 8.09 12.62 -11.51
N GLY A 236 9.08 13.09 -12.29
CA GLY A 236 9.58 14.46 -12.23
C GLY A 236 10.68 14.71 -11.18
N TYR A 237 10.99 13.76 -10.31
CA TYR A 237 12.01 13.88 -9.26
C TYR A 237 13.17 12.90 -9.45
N TYR A 238 12.91 11.61 -9.49
CA TYR A 238 13.95 10.58 -9.65
C TYR A 238 13.43 9.31 -10.31
N ALA A 239 14.35 8.59 -10.93
CA ALA A 239 14.10 7.32 -11.58
C ALA A 239 14.13 6.17 -10.56
N ARG A 240 13.53 5.02 -10.97
CA ARG A 240 13.58 3.77 -10.21
C ARG A 240 15.00 3.21 -10.17
N ASP A 241 15.44 2.77 -9.01
CA ASP A 241 16.70 2.06 -8.84
C ASP A 241 16.52 0.56 -9.14
N ASN A 242 16.63 0.20 -10.42
CA ASN A 242 16.50 -1.18 -10.84
C ASN A 242 17.60 -2.08 -10.28
N SER A 243 18.79 -1.55 -9.98
CA SER A 243 19.90 -2.31 -9.40
C SER A 243 19.57 -2.79 -7.99
N PHE A 244 18.92 -1.93 -7.19
CA PHE A 244 18.46 -2.32 -5.86
C PHE A 244 17.40 -3.44 -5.92
N TYR A 245 16.46 -3.38 -6.87
CA TYR A 245 15.47 -4.44 -7.04
C TYR A 245 16.12 -5.81 -7.34
N VAL A 246 17.20 -5.80 -8.14
CA VAL A 246 17.99 -7.03 -8.39
C VAL A 246 18.75 -7.48 -7.15
N GLN A 247 19.41 -6.55 -6.44
CA GLN A 247 20.14 -6.87 -5.21
C GLN A 247 19.20 -7.41 -4.12
N TRP A 248 17.99 -6.88 -4.02
CA TRP A 248 17.02 -7.33 -3.02
C TRP A 248 16.68 -8.83 -3.15
N ASP A 249 16.66 -9.36 -4.36
CA ASP A 249 16.43 -10.78 -4.58
C ASP A 249 17.47 -11.64 -3.83
N GLU A 250 18.72 -11.23 -3.86
CA GLU A 250 19.80 -11.94 -3.13
C GLU A 250 19.80 -11.68 -1.62
N ILE A 251 19.50 -10.43 -1.20
CA ILE A 251 19.42 -10.06 0.21
C ILE A 251 18.27 -10.82 0.88
N ALA A 252 17.09 -10.79 0.27
CA ALA A 252 15.90 -11.39 0.85
C ALA A 252 15.88 -12.92 0.87
N ARG A 253 16.69 -13.60 0.05
CA ARG A 253 16.76 -15.07 0.02
C ARG A 253 17.18 -15.70 1.33
N ASP A 254 18.10 -15.05 2.02
CA ASP A 254 18.73 -15.54 3.24
C ASP A 254 18.27 -14.72 4.43
N ARG A 255 17.85 -15.38 5.52
CA ARG A 255 17.31 -14.73 6.71
C ARG A 255 18.34 -13.84 7.41
N ASP A 256 19.60 -14.30 7.50
CA ASP A 256 20.66 -13.59 8.20
C ASP A 256 21.11 -12.37 7.38
N ARG A 257 21.19 -12.48 6.05
CA ARG A 257 21.46 -11.35 5.17
C ARG A 257 20.33 -10.30 5.24
N PHE A 258 19.08 -10.74 5.19
CA PHE A 258 17.92 -9.87 5.35
C PHE A 258 17.96 -9.13 6.69
N THR A 259 18.16 -9.85 7.79
CA THR A 259 18.19 -9.27 9.14
C THR A 259 19.29 -8.23 9.25
N ARG A 260 20.52 -8.55 8.81
CA ARG A 260 21.65 -7.62 8.80
C ARG A 260 21.35 -6.38 7.97
N TRP A 261 20.79 -6.54 6.78
CA TRP A 261 20.43 -5.41 5.93
C TRP A 261 19.41 -4.48 6.60
N ILE A 262 18.40 -5.05 7.26
CA ILE A 262 17.39 -4.27 8.01
C ILE A 262 18.06 -3.51 9.16
N GLU A 263 18.97 -4.14 9.91
CA GLU A 263 19.69 -3.51 11.01
C GLU A 263 20.55 -2.33 10.52
N GLU A 264 21.27 -2.51 9.42
CA GLU A 264 22.20 -1.51 8.88
C GLU A 264 21.51 -0.35 8.14
N HIS A 265 20.37 -0.59 7.48
CA HIS A 265 19.76 0.40 6.58
C HIS A 265 18.41 0.93 7.04
N VAL A 266 17.73 0.20 7.93
CA VAL A 266 16.40 0.62 8.40
C VAL A 266 16.42 1.00 9.88
N LEU A 267 17.14 0.26 10.73
CA LEU A 267 17.12 0.45 12.18
C LEU A 267 18.29 1.31 12.70
N ALA A 268 19.33 1.52 11.89
CA ALA A 268 20.51 2.30 12.24
C ALA A 268 20.22 3.79 12.45
#